data_5572a522e2b09a869941dae80f32843c
#
_entry.id   5572a522e2b09a869941dae80f32843c
#
_cell.length_a   1.000
_cell.length_b   1.000
_cell.length_c   1.000
_cell.angle_alpha   90.00
_cell.angle_beta   90.00
_cell.angle_gamma   90.00
#
_symmetry.space_group_name_H-M   'P 1'
#
loop_
_entity.id
_entity.type
_entity.pdbx_description
1 polymer ?
#
loop_
_entity_poly.entity_id
_entity_poly.type
_entity_poly.pdbx_seq_one_letter_code
_entity_poly.pdbx_strand_id
1 'polypeptide(L)'
;ADAEQLVWRPQDATDNATPSGVSLAAEALITFASLTGSDTYETAAHQALQGSATIAARAPRFAGRALAVAETIAGGPLEIAVVAAGDSLTGSARELVRVAFADAPWGTPIAAGARGLGVPLMDGRGLVGGSPAAYVCQKFTCRLPVTLPEHLRQELRPTD
;
A
#
# COMPACT_ATOMS: atom_id res chain seq x y z
N ALA A 1 -9.43 13.91 20.91
CA ALA A 1 -10.64 13.24 20.51
C ALA A 1 -11.85 14.12 20.78
N ASP A 2 -12.04 15.15 19.92
CA ASP A 2 -13.14 16.14 20.03
C ASP A 2 -14.37 15.71 19.22
N ALA A 3 -14.57 14.39 19.10
CA ALA A 3 -15.71 13.86 18.41
C ALA A 3 -16.97 13.93 19.28
N GLU A 4 -18.09 14.26 18.63
CA GLU A 4 -19.42 14.28 19.22
C GLU A 4 -19.70 13.03 20.06
N GLN A 5 -20.23 13.19 21.25
CA GLN A 5 -20.64 12.06 22.11
C GLN A 5 -21.90 11.41 21.53
N LEU A 6 -21.70 10.32 20.82
CA LEU A 6 -22.79 9.49 20.33
C LEU A 6 -23.29 8.58 21.45
N VAL A 7 -24.62 8.38 21.52
CA VAL A 7 -25.26 7.43 22.45
C VAL A 7 -24.72 6.01 22.24
N TRP A 8 -24.39 5.68 21.01
CA TRP A 8 -23.74 4.43 20.61
C TRP A 8 -22.92 4.64 19.32
N ARG A 9 -21.74 4.06 19.25
CA ARG A 9 -20.91 4.02 18.05
C ARG A 9 -21.05 2.64 17.42
N PRO A 10 -21.76 2.50 16.31
CA PRO A 10 -21.88 1.22 15.62
C PRO A 10 -20.50 0.77 15.11
N GLN A 11 -20.14 -0.47 15.41
CA GLN A 11 -18.93 -1.14 14.90
C GLN A 11 -19.36 -2.35 14.10
N ASP A 12 -19.85 -2.12 12.88
CA ASP A 12 -20.15 -3.20 11.96
C ASP A 12 -18.85 -3.68 11.31
N ALA A 13 -18.48 -4.92 11.57
CA ALA A 13 -17.31 -5.56 10.97
C ALA A 13 -17.65 -6.31 9.67
N THR A 14 -18.90 -6.21 9.20
CA THR A 14 -19.41 -6.94 8.03
C THR A 14 -19.19 -6.13 6.77
N ASP A 15 -18.45 -6.68 5.82
CA ASP A 15 -18.38 -6.14 4.46
C ASP A 15 -19.65 -6.53 3.71
N ASN A 16 -20.32 -5.53 3.13
CA ASN A 16 -21.53 -5.69 2.33
C ASN A 16 -21.32 -5.10 0.92
N ALA A 17 -22.29 -4.36 0.41
CA ALA A 17 -22.16 -3.59 -0.83
C ALA A 17 -21.03 -2.55 -0.74
N THR A 18 -20.72 -2.11 0.48
CA THR A 18 -19.56 -1.28 0.81
C THR A 18 -18.70 -1.98 1.85
N PRO A 19 -17.38 -1.78 1.82
CA PRO A 19 -16.49 -2.28 2.86
C PRO A 19 -16.88 -1.74 4.24
N SER A 20 -16.65 -2.54 5.29
CA SER A 20 -16.84 -2.10 6.66
C SER A 20 -15.80 -1.03 7.07
N GLY A 21 -16.15 -0.20 8.04
CA GLY A 21 -15.21 0.77 8.59
C GLY A 21 -13.95 0.10 9.18
N VAL A 22 -14.10 -1.10 9.73
CA VAL A 22 -12.99 -1.91 10.26
C VAL A 22 -12.03 -2.34 9.15
N SER A 23 -12.57 -2.86 8.04
CA SER A 23 -11.77 -3.29 6.90
C SER A 23 -11.03 -2.12 6.23
N LEU A 24 -11.70 -0.96 6.08
CA LEU A 24 -11.07 0.25 5.55
C LEU A 24 -10.01 0.82 6.48
N ALA A 25 -10.24 0.77 7.80
CA ALA A 25 -9.23 1.20 8.78
C ALA A 25 -7.99 0.30 8.73
N ALA A 26 -8.15 -1.01 8.65
CA ALA A 26 -7.04 -1.95 8.51
C ALA A 26 -6.24 -1.70 7.22
N GLU A 27 -6.92 -1.45 6.09
CA GLU A 27 -6.29 -1.10 4.81
C GLU A 27 -5.48 0.19 4.90
N ALA A 28 -6.06 1.24 5.47
CA ALA A 28 -5.38 2.51 5.66
C ALA A 28 -4.14 2.36 6.56
N LEU A 29 -4.27 1.62 7.66
CA LEU A 29 -3.18 1.39 8.61
C LEU A 29 -2.03 0.62 7.97
N ILE A 30 -2.29 -0.46 7.20
CA ILE A 30 -1.21 -1.19 6.52
C ILE A 30 -0.55 -0.35 5.41
N THR A 31 -1.33 0.49 4.72
CA THR A 31 -0.80 1.45 3.76
C THR A 31 0.14 2.46 4.43
N PHE A 32 -0.26 3.02 5.58
CA PHE A 32 0.60 3.91 6.36
C PHE A 32 1.85 3.20 6.88
N ALA A 33 1.73 1.96 7.38
CA ALA A 33 2.87 1.15 7.79
C ALA A 33 3.89 1.01 6.65
N SER A 34 3.43 0.66 5.46
CA SER A 34 4.27 0.48 4.27
C SER A 34 4.92 1.79 3.78
N LEU A 35 4.27 2.94 3.93
CA LEU A 35 4.83 4.23 3.55
C LEU A 35 5.83 4.78 4.57
N THR A 36 5.64 4.45 5.85
CA THR A 36 6.38 5.05 6.98
C THR A 36 7.39 4.12 7.63
N GLY A 37 7.28 2.81 7.41
CA GLY A 37 8.06 1.80 8.12
C GLY A 37 7.68 1.64 9.60
N SER A 38 6.45 2.01 9.96
CA SER A 38 6.01 2.02 11.37
C SER A 38 5.32 0.72 11.77
N ASP A 39 5.98 -0.06 12.63
CA ASP A 39 5.42 -1.28 13.24
C ASP A 39 4.15 -1.01 14.06
N THR A 40 3.98 0.23 14.56
CA THR A 40 2.78 0.63 15.29
C THR A 40 1.54 0.57 14.41
N TYR A 41 1.63 1.06 13.19
CA TYR A 41 0.51 1.00 12.24
C TYR A 41 0.27 -0.43 11.73
N GLU A 42 1.32 -1.22 11.51
CA GLU A 42 1.20 -2.64 11.15
C GLU A 42 0.47 -3.41 12.25
N THR A 43 0.90 -3.25 13.50
CA THR A 43 0.25 -3.86 14.66
C THR A 43 -1.23 -3.45 14.79
N ALA A 44 -1.54 -2.17 14.60
CA ALA A 44 -2.91 -1.68 14.63
C ALA A 44 -3.78 -2.25 13.51
N ALA A 45 -3.22 -2.44 12.30
CA ALA A 45 -3.92 -3.10 11.18
C ALA A 45 -4.29 -4.55 11.53
N HIS A 46 -3.35 -5.31 12.09
CA HIS A 46 -3.60 -6.67 12.57
C HIS A 46 -4.71 -6.71 13.63
N GLN A 47 -4.67 -5.81 14.62
CA GLN A 47 -5.69 -5.72 15.66
C GLN A 47 -7.07 -5.39 15.10
N ALA A 48 -7.15 -4.48 14.13
CA ALA A 48 -8.40 -4.12 13.48
C ALA A 48 -9.04 -5.34 12.79
N LEU A 49 -8.27 -6.18 12.12
CA LEU A 49 -8.77 -7.38 11.42
C LEU A 49 -9.25 -8.48 12.35
N GLN A 50 -8.81 -8.53 13.61
CA GLN A 50 -9.26 -9.55 14.57
C GLN A 50 -10.78 -9.57 14.73
N GLY A 51 -11.42 -8.39 14.69
CA GLY A 51 -12.88 -8.29 14.76
C GLY A 51 -13.61 -8.98 13.60
N SER A 52 -12.97 -9.08 12.43
CA SER A 52 -13.56 -9.70 11.23
C SER A 52 -13.25 -11.20 11.12
N ALA A 53 -12.37 -11.77 11.94
CA ALA A 53 -11.89 -13.14 11.82
C ALA A 53 -13.02 -14.20 11.92
N THR A 54 -13.96 -14.01 12.85
CA THR A 54 -15.11 -14.92 13.01
C THR A 54 -16.06 -14.87 11.80
N ILE A 55 -16.26 -13.66 11.23
CA ILE A 55 -17.08 -13.47 10.03
C ILE A 55 -16.39 -14.12 8.84
N ALA A 56 -15.10 -13.90 8.67
CA ALA A 56 -14.31 -14.51 7.62
C ALA A 56 -14.34 -16.05 7.65
N ALA A 57 -14.30 -16.64 8.84
CA ALA A 57 -14.35 -18.09 9.01
C ALA A 57 -15.75 -18.70 8.75
N ARG A 58 -16.83 -18.02 9.14
CA ARG A 58 -18.19 -18.57 9.11
C ARG A 58 -19.03 -18.11 7.91
N ALA A 59 -18.76 -16.92 7.41
CA ALA A 59 -19.51 -16.28 6.34
C ALA A 59 -18.60 -15.40 5.48
N PRO A 60 -17.60 -15.96 4.76
CA PRO A 60 -16.54 -15.22 4.07
C PRO A 60 -17.06 -14.20 3.06
N ARG A 61 -18.25 -14.41 2.50
CA ARG A 61 -18.91 -13.45 1.59
C ARG A 61 -19.15 -12.07 2.22
N PHE A 62 -19.19 -12.00 3.56
CA PHE A 62 -19.37 -10.77 4.33
C PHE A 62 -18.05 -10.25 4.93
N ALA A 63 -16.90 -10.73 4.45
CA ALA A 63 -15.57 -10.32 4.89
C ALA A 63 -14.61 -10.11 3.70
N GLY A 64 -15.13 -9.77 2.53
CA GLY A 64 -14.35 -9.71 1.29
C GLY A 64 -13.17 -8.72 1.37
N ARG A 65 -13.41 -7.50 1.85
CA ARG A 65 -12.34 -6.51 2.02
C ARG A 65 -11.39 -6.91 3.14
N ALA A 66 -11.90 -7.40 4.26
CA ALA A 66 -11.08 -7.87 5.37
C ALA A 66 -10.13 -9.00 4.94
N LEU A 67 -10.63 -9.96 4.15
CA LEU A 67 -9.83 -11.07 3.60
C LEU A 67 -8.75 -10.56 2.63
N ALA A 68 -9.09 -9.62 1.75
CA ALA A 68 -8.11 -9.03 0.83
C ALA A 68 -6.99 -8.29 1.56
N VAL A 69 -7.32 -7.53 2.62
CA VAL A 69 -6.32 -6.87 3.46
C VAL A 69 -5.48 -7.91 4.23
N ALA A 70 -6.11 -8.96 4.75
CA ALA A 70 -5.39 -10.04 5.46
C ALA A 70 -4.41 -10.77 4.53
N GLU A 71 -4.80 -11.03 3.27
CA GLU A 71 -3.92 -11.61 2.24
C GLU A 71 -2.71 -10.70 1.97
N THR A 72 -2.96 -9.39 1.77
CA THR A 72 -1.89 -8.40 1.58
C THR A 72 -0.89 -8.42 2.74
N ILE A 73 -1.39 -8.44 3.99
CA ILE A 73 -0.53 -8.49 5.17
C ILE A 73 0.25 -9.82 5.24
N ALA A 74 -0.42 -10.95 5.00
CA ALA A 74 0.20 -12.28 5.07
C ALA A 74 1.30 -12.47 4.03
N GLY A 75 1.10 -11.98 2.81
CA GLY A 75 2.10 -12.01 1.73
C GLY A 75 3.24 -11.00 1.92
N GLY A 76 3.06 -10.00 2.79
CA GLY A 76 3.88 -8.80 2.88
C GLY A 76 3.63 -7.89 1.68
N PRO A 77 3.07 -6.69 1.90
CA PRO A 77 2.75 -5.79 0.79
C PRO A 77 4.00 -5.46 -0.02
N LEU A 78 3.86 -5.44 -1.34
CA LEU A 78 4.83 -4.74 -2.18
C LEU A 78 4.68 -3.24 -1.95
N GLU A 79 5.79 -2.53 -2.09
CA GLU A 79 5.87 -1.08 -1.92
C GLU A 79 6.57 -0.52 -3.16
N ILE A 80 6.05 0.53 -3.75
CA ILE A 80 6.67 1.12 -4.95
C ILE A 80 7.04 2.58 -4.66
N ALA A 81 8.31 2.92 -4.85
CA ALA A 81 8.78 4.29 -4.83
C ALA A 81 9.22 4.72 -6.23
N VAL A 82 8.63 5.79 -6.78
CA VAL A 82 9.05 6.36 -8.07
C VAL A 82 9.70 7.71 -7.82
N VAL A 83 11.00 7.80 -8.06
CA VAL A 83 11.78 9.03 -7.89
C VAL A 83 11.82 9.80 -9.20
N ALA A 84 11.31 11.03 -9.18
CA ALA A 84 11.33 11.97 -10.30
C ALA A 84 12.51 12.94 -10.23
N ALA A 85 12.91 13.51 -11.36
CA ALA A 85 13.99 14.49 -11.44
C ALA A 85 13.62 15.88 -10.90
N GLY A 86 12.33 16.16 -10.69
CA GLY A 86 11.81 17.44 -10.18
C GLY A 86 10.44 17.24 -9.57
N ASP A 87 9.82 18.36 -9.15
CA ASP A 87 8.56 18.35 -8.40
C ASP A 87 7.34 17.90 -9.22
N SER A 88 7.47 17.84 -10.53
CA SER A 88 6.39 17.43 -11.41
C SER A 88 6.64 16.02 -11.98
N LEU A 89 5.63 15.17 -11.92
CA LEU A 89 5.65 13.86 -12.56
C LEU A 89 5.41 14.00 -14.07
N THR A 90 6.48 14.16 -14.84
CA THR A 90 6.45 14.32 -16.30
C THR A 90 7.32 13.26 -16.99
N GLY A 91 7.16 13.09 -18.31
CA GLY A 91 7.99 12.18 -19.11
C GLY A 91 8.01 10.76 -18.55
N SER A 92 9.21 10.19 -18.44
CA SER A 92 9.44 8.81 -17.97
C SER A 92 8.96 8.56 -16.52
N ALA A 93 9.04 9.57 -15.63
CA ALA A 93 8.50 9.44 -14.26
C ALA A 93 6.99 9.18 -14.28
N ARG A 94 6.24 9.93 -15.11
CA ARG A 94 4.79 9.75 -15.27
C ARG A 94 4.45 8.36 -15.82
N GLU A 95 5.24 7.86 -16.79
CA GLU A 95 5.03 6.52 -17.35
C GLU A 95 5.30 5.42 -16.32
N LEU A 96 6.34 5.54 -15.51
CA LEU A 96 6.60 4.61 -14.41
C LEU A 96 5.46 4.60 -13.39
N VAL A 97 4.96 5.78 -13.01
CA VAL A 97 3.80 5.89 -12.09
C VAL A 97 2.55 5.26 -12.71
N ARG A 98 2.29 5.50 -14.01
CA ARG A 98 1.16 4.89 -14.72
C ARG A 98 1.23 3.36 -14.71
N VAL A 99 2.41 2.79 -14.95
CA VAL A 99 2.63 1.34 -14.89
C VAL A 99 2.45 0.83 -13.46
N ALA A 100 3.00 1.52 -12.46
CA ALA A 100 2.83 1.13 -11.07
C ALA A 100 1.35 1.03 -10.68
N PHE A 101 0.53 2.03 -11.02
CA PHE A 101 -0.91 2.00 -10.73
C PHE A 101 -1.70 0.98 -11.56
N ALA A 102 -1.25 0.66 -12.78
CA ALA A 102 -1.96 -0.25 -13.67
C ALA A 102 -1.67 -1.73 -13.38
N ASP A 103 -0.44 -2.04 -13.03
CA ASP A 103 0.07 -3.41 -13.03
C ASP A 103 0.48 -3.92 -11.63
N ALA A 104 0.55 -3.04 -10.62
CA ALA A 104 0.85 -3.49 -9.26
C ALA A 104 -0.29 -4.32 -8.66
N PRO A 105 0.03 -5.34 -7.86
CA PRO A 105 -0.97 -6.06 -7.09
C PRO A 105 -1.82 -5.13 -6.24
N TRP A 106 -3.07 -5.54 -6.00
CA TRP A 106 -3.95 -4.78 -5.11
C TRP A 106 -3.31 -4.61 -3.72
N GLY A 107 -3.52 -3.44 -3.10
CA GLY A 107 -2.97 -3.12 -1.79
C GLY A 107 -1.50 -2.67 -1.80
N THR A 108 -0.88 -2.50 -2.99
CA THR A 108 0.50 -1.98 -3.11
C THR A 108 0.52 -0.46 -2.90
N PRO A 109 1.13 0.07 -1.82
CA PRO A 109 1.36 1.49 -1.66
C PRO A 109 2.35 2.03 -2.69
N ILE A 110 2.03 3.19 -3.28
CA ILE A 110 2.87 3.84 -4.28
C ILE A 110 3.18 5.26 -3.81
N ALA A 111 4.47 5.54 -3.59
CA ALA A 111 4.98 6.88 -3.35
C ALA A 111 5.70 7.39 -4.60
N ALA A 112 5.40 8.60 -5.06
CA ALA A 112 6.02 9.15 -6.27
C ALA A 112 6.28 10.63 -6.14
N GLY A 113 7.46 11.09 -6.55
CA GLY A 113 7.82 12.51 -6.55
C GLY A 113 9.31 12.78 -6.55
N ALA A 114 9.68 14.01 -6.24
CA ALA A 114 11.08 14.40 -6.08
C ALA A 114 11.70 13.75 -4.84
N ARG A 115 13.03 13.76 -4.79
CA ARG A 115 13.77 13.34 -3.59
C ARG A 115 13.41 14.23 -2.39
N GLY A 116 13.34 13.62 -1.20
CA GLY A 116 13.19 14.39 0.04
C GLY A 116 11.78 14.88 0.34
N LEU A 117 10.74 14.21 -0.21
CA LEU A 117 9.33 14.53 0.09
C LEU A 117 8.90 14.23 1.53
N GLY A 118 9.80 13.73 2.40
CA GLY A 118 9.47 13.38 3.78
C GLY A 118 8.61 12.10 3.90
N VAL A 119 8.54 11.29 2.85
CA VAL A 119 7.94 9.97 2.89
C VAL A 119 9.06 8.94 3.09
N PRO A 120 9.14 8.24 4.22
CA PRO A 120 10.23 7.29 4.52
C PRO A 120 10.46 6.24 3.43
N LEU A 121 9.42 5.75 2.78
CA LEU A 121 9.57 4.87 1.62
C LEU A 121 10.39 5.48 0.48
N MET A 122 10.52 6.80 0.39
CA MET A 122 11.33 7.50 -0.61
C MET A 122 12.78 7.74 -0.17
N ASP A 123 13.09 7.54 1.12
CA ASP A 123 14.41 7.85 1.68
C ASP A 123 15.49 6.91 1.14
N GLY A 124 16.66 7.47 0.89
CA GLY A 124 17.79 6.73 0.32
C GLY A 124 17.65 6.36 -1.17
N ARG A 125 16.52 6.64 -1.80
CA ARG A 125 16.26 6.35 -3.21
C ARG A 125 16.53 7.59 -4.06
N GLY A 126 17.03 7.37 -5.30
CA GLY A 126 17.45 8.47 -6.16
C GLY A 126 17.23 8.19 -7.64
N LEU A 127 17.68 9.11 -8.46
CA LEU A 127 17.76 8.91 -9.90
C LEU A 127 18.84 7.86 -10.23
N VAL A 128 18.65 7.12 -11.29
CA VAL A 128 19.63 6.16 -11.83
C VAL A 128 20.20 6.73 -13.11
N GLY A 129 21.49 7.04 -13.14
CA GLY A 129 22.13 7.68 -14.29
C GLY A 129 21.49 9.02 -14.68
N GLY A 130 20.93 9.77 -13.72
CA GLY A 130 20.22 11.03 -13.97
C GLY A 130 18.76 10.85 -14.44
N SER A 131 18.30 9.62 -14.65
CA SER A 131 16.93 9.31 -15.08
C SER A 131 16.02 8.98 -13.91
N PRO A 132 14.70 9.28 -13.98
CA PRO A 132 13.71 8.78 -13.04
C PRO A 132 13.76 7.28 -12.90
N ALA A 133 13.52 6.77 -11.69
CA ALA A 133 13.61 5.36 -11.38
C ALA A 133 12.48 4.89 -10.47
N ALA A 134 12.01 3.66 -10.68
CA ALA A 134 11.09 2.96 -9.81
C ALA A 134 11.84 1.90 -8.99
N TYR A 135 11.50 1.84 -7.73
CA TYR A 135 12.00 0.88 -6.75
C TYR A 135 10.83 0.01 -6.30
N VAL A 136 10.91 -1.29 -6.53
CA VAL A 136 9.95 -2.27 -6.03
C VAL A 136 10.54 -2.87 -4.77
N CYS A 137 9.86 -2.69 -3.65
CA CYS A 137 10.34 -3.05 -2.33
C CYS A 137 9.35 -3.97 -1.62
N GLN A 138 9.83 -4.65 -0.59
CA GLN A 138 9.02 -5.38 0.37
C GLN A 138 9.68 -5.21 1.74
N LYS A 139 8.93 -4.71 2.72
CA LYS A 139 9.47 -4.36 4.04
C LYS A 139 10.73 -3.49 3.93
N PHE A 140 10.65 -2.43 3.12
CA PHE A 140 11.73 -1.48 2.84
C PHE A 140 12.99 -2.07 2.17
N THR A 141 13.04 -3.38 1.93
CA THR A 141 14.10 -4.01 1.15
C THR A 141 13.72 -3.97 -0.32
N CYS A 142 14.50 -3.27 -1.13
CA CYS A 142 14.18 -3.04 -2.54
C CYS A 142 15.02 -3.92 -3.46
N ARG A 143 14.42 -4.31 -4.58
CA ARG A 143 15.12 -4.88 -5.73
C ARG A 143 15.94 -3.79 -6.42
N LEU A 144 16.71 -4.18 -7.44
CA LEU A 144 17.43 -3.21 -8.27
C LEU A 144 16.44 -2.23 -8.92
N PRO A 145 16.74 -0.91 -8.90
CA PRO A 145 15.84 0.07 -9.49
C PRO A 145 15.76 -0.06 -11.00
N VAL A 146 14.58 0.22 -11.54
CA VAL A 146 14.32 0.21 -12.98
C VAL A 146 13.94 1.60 -13.49
N THR A 147 14.40 1.94 -14.69
CA THR A 147 14.17 3.25 -15.32
C THR A 147 13.19 3.16 -16.50
N LEU A 148 12.86 1.94 -16.95
CA LEU A 148 12.00 1.70 -18.09
C LEU A 148 10.67 1.07 -17.65
N PRO A 149 9.53 1.54 -18.21
CA PRO A 149 8.20 1.01 -17.89
C PRO A 149 8.04 -0.50 -18.10
N GLU A 150 8.64 -1.04 -19.17
CA GLU A 150 8.61 -2.48 -19.47
C GLU A 150 9.35 -3.33 -18.43
N HIS A 151 10.46 -2.84 -17.88
CA HIS A 151 11.17 -3.51 -16.80
C HIS A 151 10.35 -3.48 -15.50
N LEU A 152 9.68 -2.35 -15.21
CA LEU A 152 8.78 -2.29 -14.05
C LEU A 152 7.64 -3.31 -14.18
N ARG A 153 7.04 -3.48 -15.36
CA ARG A 153 6.03 -4.51 -15.58
C ARG A 153 6.56 -5.92 -15.32
N GLN A 154 7.81 -6.19 -15.69
CA GLN A 154 8.44 -7.50 -15.43
C GLN A 154 8.60 -7.74 -13.94
N GLU A 155 9.04 -6.72 -13.18
CA GLU A 155 9.20 -6.79 -11.73
C GLU A 155 7.88 -6.97 -10.97
N LEU A 156 6.76 -6.52 -11.52
CA LEU A 156 5.43 -6.59 -10.90
C LEU A 156 4.67 -7.88 -11.25
N ARG A 157 5.17 -8.68 -12.18
CA ARG A 157 4.54 -9.98 -12.49
C ARG A 157 4.71 -10.95 -11.32
N PRO A 158 3.66 -11.73 -11.01
CA PRO A 158 3.80 -12.83 -10.06
C PRO A 158 4.96 -13.75 -10.49
N THR A 159 5.83 -14.07 -9.57
CA THR A 159 6.78 -15.17 -9.76
C THR A 159 6.02 -16.47 -9.50
N ASP A 160 5.91 -17.32 -10.53
CA ASP A 160 5.35 -18.67 -10.43
C ASP A 160 6.10 -19.51 -9.39
#